data_a021f99514e5058df9a92ab34fbb9d05
#
_entry.id   a021f99514e5058df9a92ab34fbb9d05
#
_cell.length_a   1.000
_cell.length_b   1.000
_cell.length_c   1.000
_cell.angle_alpha   90.00
_cell.angle_beta   90.00
_cell.angle_gamma   90.00
#
_symmetry.space_group_name_H-M   'P 1'
#
loop_
_entity.id
_entity.type
_entity.pdbx_description
1 polymer ?
#
loop_
_entity_poly.entity_id
_entity_poly.type
_entity_poly.pdbx_seq_one_letter_code
_entity_poly.pdbx_strand_id
1 'polypeptide(L)'
;MKFIQFTEKGPRMNNEDCLNIVEVADKRTLFVVCDGMGGHSCGEVASQTVCDAFSEYWQQHSDESDSEQKVQDAAKVASKTLDEKSGYYQMGTTLVMCSIEGKRATIAHAGDSRCYVIDIKGNVKYRTIDHIESSSISLPYINRAFFTRHPEDAVPDVKTVELQPLDRILLCTDGLYNAIDDTTLLHTLQCAKDVEQVAEKYRAICEEKAGDNYTAIIIEME
;
A
#
# COMPACT_ATOMS: atom_id res chain seq x y z
N MET A 1 -15.51 -3.05 11.82
CA MET A 1 -14.47 -2.34 11.06
C MET A 1 -15.15 -1.55 9.95
N LYS A 2 -14.83 -0.25 9.81
CA LYS A 2 -15.26 0.61 8.70
C LYS A 2 -14.06 0.95 7.85
N PHE A 3 -14.25 1.12 6.56
CA PHE A 3 -13.19 1.58 5.66
C PHE A 3 -13.75 2.34 4.48
N ILE A 4 -12.92 3.18 3.90
CA ILE A 4 -13.14 3.88 2.64
C ILE A 4 -11.87 3.86 1.82
N GLN A 5 -12.02 3.91 0.50
CA GLN A 5 -10.92 3.89 -0.45
C GLN A 5 -11.12 4.91 -1.55
N PHE A 6 -10.03 5.33 -2.14
CA PHE A 6 -10.02 6.06 -3.40
C PHE A 6 -8.70 5.84 -4.14
N THR A 7 -8.77 5.93 -5.46
CA THR A 7 -7.63 5.98 -6.36
C THR A 7 -7.92 6.99 -7.46
N GLU A 8 -7.05 7.96 -7.60
CA GLU A 8 -7.27 9.10 -8.49
C GLU A 8 -6.05 9.31 -9.39
N LYS A 9 -6.33 9.60 -10.63
CA LYS A 9 -5.28 9.81 -11.64
C LYS A 9 -4.43 11.05 -11.37
N GLY A 10 -4.98 12.07 -10.71
CA GLY A 10 -4.31 13.35 -10.56
C GLY A 10 -3.99 14.00 -11.92
N PRO A 11 -2.86 14.73 -12.03
CA PRO A 11 -2.47 15.40 -13.26
C PRO A 11 -1.79 14.49 -14.30
N ARG A 12 -1.56 13.23 -14.00
CA ARG A 12 -0.88 12.27 -14.89
C ARG A 12 -1.75 11.87 -16.08
N MET A 13 -1.14 11.29 -17.11
CA MET A 13 -1.87 10.78 -18.29
C MET A 13 -2.67 9.51 -17.95
N ASN A 14 -2.07 8.60 -17.20
CA ASN A 14 -2.66 7.35 -16.73
C ASN A 14 -2.70 7.33 -15.19
N ASN A 15 -3.50 6.41 -14.65
CA ASN A 15 -3.38 6.01 -13.25
C ASN A 15 -2.61 4.70 -13.21
N GLU A 16 -1.40 4.76 -12.67
CA GLU A 16 -0.52 3.59 -12.51
C GLU A 16 -0.64 2.97 -11.10
N ASP A 17 -1.41 3.61 -10.21
CA ASP A 17 -1.76 3.03 -8.92
C ASP A 17 -2.82 1.95 -9.06
N CYS A 18 -2.75 0.96 -8.18
CA CYS A 18 -3.76 -0.08 -8.02
C CYS A 18 -4.08 -0.31 -6.55
N LEU A 19 -5.34 -0.62 -6.26
CA LEU A 19 -5.74 -1.10 -4.94
C LEU A 19 -6.72 -2.27 -5.06
N ASN A 20 -6.64 -3.19 -4.09
CA ASN A 20 -7.62 -4.27 -3.92
C ASN A 20 -8.02 -4.40 -2.46
N ILE A 21 -9.29 -4.74 -2.23
CA ILE A 21 -9.81 -5.14 -0.92
C ILE A 21 -10.49 -6.49 -1.08
N VAL A 22 -10.02 -7.46 -0.30
CA VAL A 22 -10.48 -8.84 -0.40
C VAL A 22 -10.98 -9.32 0.96
N GLU A 23 -12.26 -9.65 1.03
CA GLU A 23 -12.80 -10.39 2.16
C GLU A 23 -12.43 -11.86 2.02
N VAL A 24 -11.67 -12.36 2.98
CA VAL A 24 -11.24 -13.75 3.07
C VAL A 24 -12.08 -14.46 4.14
N ALA A 25 -12.15 -15.78 4.12
CA ALA A 25 -12.88 -16.55 5.12
C ALA A 25 -12.53 -16.13 6.56
N ASP A 26 -13.45 -16.36 7.52
CA ASP A 26 -13.28 -16.13 8.95
C ASP A 26 -13.05 -14.68 9.40
N LYS A 27 -13.70 -13.72 8.77
CA LYS A 27 -13.62 -12.28 9.12
C LYS A 27 -12.23 -11.67 8.93
N ARG A 28 -11.46 -12.20 8.02
CA ARG A 28 -10.19 -11.62 7.59
C ARG A 28 -10.43 -10.74 6.37
N THR A 29 -9.85 -9.54 6.38
CA THR A 29 -9.87 -8.64 5.22
C THR A 29 -8.44 -8.25 4.85
N LEU A 30 -8.09 -8.46 3.61
CA LEU A 30 -6.83 -8.00 3.02
C LEU A 30 -7.05 -6.68 2.29
N PHE A 31 -6.21 -5.72 2.56
CA PHE A 31 -6.09 -4.44 1.87
C PHE A 31 -4.74 -4.37 1.18
N VAL A 32 -4.72 -4.05 -0.10
CA VAL A 32 -3.49 -3.96 -0.91
C VAL A 32 -3.49 -2.64 -1.66
N VAL A 33 -2.35 -1.96 -1.69
CA VAL A 33 -2.08 -0.78 -2.52
C VAL A 33 -0.73 -0.95 -3.18
N CYS A 34 -0.67 -0.67 -4.46
CA CYS A 34 0.51 -0.77 -5.30
C CYS A 34 0.65 0.51 -6.13
N ASP A 35 1.85 1.07 -6.22
CA ASP A 35 2.21 2.23 -7.04
C ASP A 35 3.09 1.75 -8.18
N GLY A 36 2.60 1.90 -9.39
CA GLY A 36 3.25 1.39 -10.59
C GLY A 36 4.36 2.31 -11.09
N MET A 37 5.51 1.72 -11.32
CA MET A 37 6.69 2.40 -11.84
C MET A 37 7.03 1.86 -13.23
N GLY A 38 7.07 2.73 -14.24
CA GLY A 38 7.49 2.32 -15.57
C GLY A 38 7.62 3.51 -16.51
N GLY A 39 8.79 3.64 -17.14
CA GLY A 39 8.92 4.51 -18.30
C GLY A 39 8.20 3.90 -19.51
N HIS A 40 7.22 4.60 -20.12
CA HIS A 40 6.45 4.16 -21.28
C HIS A 40 5.36 3.11 -21.01
N SER A 41 4.36 3.44 -20.19
CA SER A 41 3.05 2.77 -20.10
C SER A 41 3.05 1.28 -19.66
N CYS A 42 3.74 0.93 -18.61
CA CYS A 42 3.67 -0.41 -18.04
C CYS A 42 3.53 -0.42 -16.50
N GLY A 43 3.50 0.75 -15.86
CA GLY A 43 3.33 0.87 -14.40
C GLY A 43 1.97 0.31 -13.97
N GLU A 44 0.91 0.62 -14.70
CA GLU A 44 -0.44 0.11 -14.44
C GLU A 44 -0.54 -1.41 -14.57
N VAL A 45 0.24 -2.01 -15.47
CA VAL A 45 0.29 -3.47 -15.62
C VAL A 45 1.03 -4.09 -14.43
N ALA A 46 2.11 -3.46 -13.97
CA ALA A 46 2.88 -3.94 -12.85
C ALA A 46 2.07 -3.88 -11.54
N SER A 47 1.49 -2.73 -11.22
CA SER A 47 0.70 -2.53 -10.02
C SER A 47 -0.52 -3.45 -9.96
N GLN A 48 -1.27 -3.56 -11.07
CA GLN A 48 -2.40 -4.46 -11.17
C GLN A 48 -1.97 -5.93 -10.99
N THR A 49 -0.84 -6.34 -11.61
CA THR A 49 -0.37 -7.73 -11.51
C THR A 49 0.00 -8.13 -10.10
N VAL A 50 0.75 -7.28 -9.39
CA VAL A 50 1.16 -7.56 -8.00
C VAL A 50 -0.04 -7.51 -7.06
N CYS A 51 -0.92 -6.53 -7.24
CA CYS A 51 -2.14 -6.36 -6.47
C CYS A 51 -3.06 -7.59 -6.58
N ASP A 52 -3.27 -8.09 -7.81
CA ASP A 52 -4.07 -9.29 -8.07
C ASP A 52 -3.40 -10.55 -7.51
N ALA A 53 -2.09 -10.72 -7.71
CA ALA A 53 -1.37 -11.88 -7.22
C ALA A 53 -1.45 -12.02 -5.69
N PHE A 54 -1.30 -10.93 -4.94
CA PHE A 54 -1.50 -10.95 -3.49
C PHE A 54 -2.94 -11.26 -3.10
N SER A 55 -3.91 -10.69 -3.80
CA SER A 55 -5.34 -10.92 -3.57
C SER A 55 -5.72 -12.39 -3.79
N GLU A 56 -5.30 -12.95 -4.91
CA GLU A 56 -5.54 -14.36 -5.26
C GLU A 56 -4.85 -15.31 -4.28
N TYR A 57 -3.59 -15.00 -3.91
CA TYR A 57 -2.83 -15.82 -2.97
C TYR A 57 -3.52 -15.90 -1.60
N TRP A 58 -4.02 -14.77 -1.08
CA TRP A 58 -4.77 -14.74 0.18
C TRP A 58 -6.07 -15.53 0.13
N GLN A 59 -6.79 -15.47 -0.99
CA GLN A 59 -8.01 -16.26 -1.18
C GLN A 59 -7.73 -17.76 -1.24
N GLN A 60 -6.69 -18.16 -1.96
CA GLN A 60 -6.30 -19.57 -2.12
C GLN A 60 -5.76 -20.20 -0.83
N HIS A 61 -5.15 -19.39 0.05
CA HIS A 61 -4.59 -19.81 1.33
C HIS A 61 -5.38 -19.22 2.52
N SER A 62 -6.70 -19.23 2.39
CA SER A 62 -7.60 -18.62 3.38
C SER A 62 -7.63 -19.35 4.72
N ASP A 63 -7.26 -20.61 4.78
CA ASP A 63 -7.13 -21.45 5.96
C ASP A 63 -5.81 -21.27 6.72
N GLU A 64 -4.83 -20.61 6.11
CA GLU A 64 -3.55 -20.33 6.73
C GLU A 64 -3.59 -19.02 7.51
N SER A 65 -2.97 -19.01 8.71
CA SER A 65 -2.78 -17.78 9.47
C SER A 65 -1.83 -16.81 8.76
N ASP A 66 -2.06 -15.52 8.91
CA ASP A 66 -1.18 -14.50 8.36
C ASP A 66 0.16 -14.50 9.10
N SER A 67 1.23 -14.68 8.34
CA SER A 67 2.59 -14.80 8.83
C SER A 67 3.57 -14.13 7.87
N GLU A 68 4.78 -13.88 8.34
CA GLU A 68 5.87 -13.41 7.49
C GLU A 68 6.13 -14.39 6.34
N GLN A 69 6.11 -15.69 6.62
CA GLN A 69 6.32 -16.71 5.60
C GLN A 69 5.25 -16.65 4.50
N LYS A 70 3.97 -16.51 4.87
CA LYS A 70 2.87 -16.36 3.91
C LYS A 70 3.06 -15.14 3.01
N VAL A 71 3.50 -13.99 3.58
CA VAL A 71 3.83 -12.79 2.82
C VAL A 71 4.97 -13.05 1.82
N GLN A 72 6.06 -13.68 2.28
CA GLN A 72 7.21 -13.96 1.43
C GLN A 72 6.87 -14.94 0.29
N ASP A 73 6.01 -15.90 0.54
CA ASP A 73 5.60 -16.85 -0.49
C ASP A 73 4.66 -16.21 -1.51
N ALA A 74 3.74 -15.32 -1.06
CA ALA A 74 2.95 -14.49 -1.96
C ALA A 74 3.82 -13.54 -2.81
N ALA A 75 4.86 -12.96 -2.22
CA ALA A 75 5.79 -12.09 -2.93
C ALA A 75 6.54 -12.83 -4.05
N LYS A 76 6.98 -14.07 -3.80
CA LYS A 76 7.60 -14.91 -4.84
C LYS A 76 6.64 -15.19 -6.00
N VAL A 77 5.37 -15.49 -5.68
CA VAL A 77 4.35 -15.73 -6.72
C VAL A 77 4.10 -14.45 -7.51
N ALA A 78 3.94 -13.31 -6.83
CA ALA A 78 3.71 -12.02 -7.48
C ALA A 78 4.88 -11.62 -8.39
N SER A 79 6.12 -11.75 -7.91
CA SER A 79 7.32 -11.45 -8.70
C SER A 79 7.42 -12.33 -9.94
N LYS A 80 7.18 -13.64 -9.81
CA LYS A 80 7.16 -14.56 -10.94
C LYS A 80 6.06 -14.20 -11.94
N THR A 81 4.85 -13.89 -11.48
CA THR A 81 3.74 -13.50 -12.35
C THR A 81 4.03 -12.19 -13.09
N LEU A 82 4.70 -11.26 -12.42
CA LEU A 82 5.14 -10.00 -13.02
C LEU A 82 6.15 -10.26 -14.16
N ASP A 83 7.13 -11.14 -13.93
CA ASP A 83 8.11 -11.51 -14.95
C ASP A 83 7.44 -12.18 -16.17
N GLU A 84 6.51 -13.10 -15.93
CA GLU A 84 5.78 -13.79 -17.00
C GLU A 84 4.95 -12.82 -17.87
N LYS A 85 4.35 -11.79 -17.23
CA LYS A 85 3.55 -10.76 -17.94
C LYS A 85 4.40 -9.70 -18.64
N SER A 86 5.62 -9.47 -18.19
CA SER A 86 6.44 -8.34 -18.65
C SER A 86 6.90 -8.46 -20.12
N GLY A 87 7.09 -9.68 -20.61
CA GLY A 87 7.70 -9.91 -21.93
C GLY A 87 9.08 -9.28 -22.02
N TYR A 88 9.23 -8.24 -22.84
CA TYR A 88 10.49 -7.50 -23.00
C TYR A 88 10.52 -6.18 -22.22
N TYR A 89 9.42 -5.76 -21.61
CA TYR A 89 9.32 -4.49 -20.90
C TYR A 89 9.94 -4.57 -19.50
N GLN A 90 10.61 -3.50 -19.12
CA GLN A 90 11.02 -3.27 -17.73
C GLN A 90 9.92 -2.49 -17.04
N MET A 91 9.36 -3.06 -15.99
CA MET A 91 8.33 -2.44 -15.19
C MET A 91 8.49 -2.85 -13.74
N GLY A 92 7.92 -2.09 -12.85
CA GLY A 92 7.95 -2.38 -11.43
C GLY A 92 6.77 -1.76 -10.72
N THR A 93 6.62 -2.11 -9.45
CA THR A 93 5.61 -1.52 -8.58
C THR A 93 6.01 -1.66 -7.12
N THR A 94 5.59 -0.73 -6.31
CA THR A 94 5.61 -0.86 -4.87
C THR A 94 4.56 -1.87 -4.40
N LEU A 95 4.61 -2.19 -3.13
CA LEU A 95 3.55 -2.89 -2.41
C LEU A 95 3.43 -2.28 -1.01
N VAL A 96 2.22 -1.97 -0.58
CA VAL A 96 1.86 -1.89 0.83
C VAL A 96 0.56 -2.66 1.05
N MET A 97 0.56 -3.56 2.01
CA MET A 97 -0.61 -4.36 2.35
C MET A 97 -0.87 -4.39 3.85
N CYS A 98 -2.13 -4.59 4.21
CA CYS A 98 -2.56 -4.83 5.58
C CYS A 98 -3.64 -5.93 5.57
N SER A 99 -3.35 -7.06 6.20
CA SER A 99 -4.35 -8.10 6.45
C SER A 99 -4.80 -8.02 7.90
N ILE A 100 -6.10 -7.85 8.11
CA ILE A 100 -6.70 -7.70 9.44
C ILE A 100 -7.49 -8.96 9.78
N GLU A 101 -7.08 -9.61 10.87
CA GLU A 101 -7.74 -10.78 11.44
C GLU A 101 -8.09 -10.50 12.91
N GLY A 102 -9.36 -10.22 13.19
CA GLY A 102 -9.81 -9.81 14.51
C GLY A 102 -9.12 -8.52 14.99
N LYS A 103 -8.25 -8.62 15.98
CA LYS A 103 -7.46 -7.49 16.53
C LYS A 103 -6.01 -7.47 16.04
N ARG A 104 -5.66 -8.29 15.09
CA ARG A 104 -4.30 -8.40 14.59
C ARG A 104 -4.22 -7.89 13.16
N ALA A 105 -3.32 -6.94 12.91
CA ALA A 105 -2.93 -6.49 11.59
C ALA A 105 -1.57 -7.06 11.23
N THR A 106 -1.49 -7.77 10.11
CA THR A 106 -0.22 -8.14 9.47
C THR A 106 -0.01 -7.16 8.32
N ILE A 107 1.02 -6.33 8.47
CA ILE A 107 1.37 -5.27 7.52
C ILE A 107 2.64 -5.68 6.81
N ALA A 108 2.67 -5.53 5.49
CA ALA A 108 3.88 -5.73 4.72
C ALA A 108 4.06 -4.64 3.67
N HIS A 109 5.31 -4.30 3.33
CA HIS A 109 5.59 -3.31 2.30
C HIS A 109 6.93 -3.59 1.60
N ALA A 110 7.00 -3.19 0.35
CA ALA A 110 8.21 -3.09 -0.47
C ALA A 110 8.08 -1.84 -1.35
N GLY A 111 8.99 -0.89 -1.20
CA GLY A 111 8.93 0.42 -1.84
C GLY A 111 8.73 1.55 -0.83
N ASP A 112 8.14 2.63 -1.30
CA ASP A 112 7.87 3.85 -0.55
C ASP A 112 6.37 4.14 -0.35
N SER A 113 5.48 3.28 -0.85
CA SER A 113 4.08 3.30 -0.40
C SER A 113 3.98 3.00 1.09
N ARG A 114 3.15 3.74 1.80
CA ARG A 114 3.18 3.78 3.26
C ARG A 114 1.95 3.20 3.93
N CYS A 115 2.16 2.58 5.10
CA CYS A 115 1.12 2.26 6.06
C CYS A 115 1.37 3.01 7.36
N TYR A 116 0.34 3.67 7.88
CA TYR A 116 0.32 4.31 9.20
C TYR A 116 -0.74 3.63 10.07
N VAL A 117 -0.42 3.35 11.32
CA VAL A 117 -1.37 2.90 12.34
C VAL A 117 -1.30 3.87 13.50
N ILE A 118 -2.43 4.49 13.83
CA ILE A 118 -2.54 5.43 14.96
C ILE A 118 -3.58 4.94 15.97
N ASP A 119 -3.35 5.25 17.25
CA ASP A 119 -4.36 5.05 18.28
C ASP A 119 -5.38 6.22 18.30
N ILE A 120 -6.44 6.08 19.09
CA ILE A 120 -7.48 7.10 19.28
C ILE A 120 -6.91 8.45 19.78
N LYS A 121 -5.75 8.46 20.43
CA LYS A 121 -5.08 9.67 20.91
C LYS A 121 -4.19 10.31 19.85
N GLY A 122 -4.05 9.68 18.68
CA GLY A 122 -3.19 10.13 17.59
C GLY A 122 -1.72 9.69 17.74
N ASN A 123 -1.40 8.83 18.73
CA ASN A 123 -0.06 8.28 18.80
C ASN A 123 0.17 7.29 17.67
N VAL A 124 1.28 7.45 16.95
CA VAL A 124 1.67 6.51 15.89
C VAL A 124 2.16 5.21 16.53
N LYS A 125 1.37 4.15 16.40
CA LYS A 125 1.73 2.77 16.84
C LYS A 125 2.70 2.12 15.89
N TYR A 126 2.57 2.40 14.59
CA TYR A 126 3.43 1.89 13.54
C TYR A 126 3.38 2.80 12.30
N ARG A 127 4.50 2.91 11.61
CA ARG A 127 4.65 3.47 10.27
C ARG A 127 5.68 2.64 9.52
N THR A 128 5.45 2.37 8.24
CA THR A 128 6.45 1.78 7.34
C THR A 128 7.64 2.71 7.15
N ILE A 129 8.80 2.14 6.86
CA ILE A 129 10.03 2.89 6.54
C ILE A 129 10.30 2.72 5.06
N ASP A 130 10.32 3.82 4.32
CA ASP A 130 10.47 3.81 2.88
C ASP A 130 11.78 3.12 2.46
N HIS A 131 11.72 2.25 1.47
CA HIS A 131 12.89 1.60 0.87
C HIS A 131 13.52 2.50 -0.19
N ILE A 132 14.05 3.63 0.27
CA ILE A 132 14.72 4.63 -0.58
C ILE A 132 16.19 4.68 -0.21
N GLU A 133 17.04 4.56 -1.21
CA GLU A 133 18.46 4.81 -1.08
C GLU A 133 18.84 6.16 -1.68
N SER A 134 19.61 6.95 -0.93
CA SER A 134 20.14 8.22 -1.39
C SER A 134 21.64 8.24 -1.20
N SER A 135 22.37 8.65 -2.23
CA SER A 135 23.80 8.89 -2.14
C SER A 135 24.11 10.35 -2.46
N SER A 136 25.29 10.81 -2.07
CA SER A 136 25.76 12.16 -2.42
C SER A 136 25.95 12.39 -3.93
N ILE A 137 25.83 11.33 -4.74
CA ILE A 137 26.14 11.34 -6.18
C ILE A 137 24.91 11.03 -7.03
N SER A 138 23.88 10.40 -6.48
CA SER A 138 22.65 10.01 -7.20
C SER A 138 21.40 10.63 -6.59
N LEU A 139 20.37 10.83 -7.42
CA LEU A 139 19.03 11.12 -6.93
C LEU A 139 18.53 9.95 -6.08
N PRO A 140 17.66 10.22 -5.09
CA PRO A 140 16.99 9.15 -4.35
C PRO A 140 16.28 8.18 -5.31
N TYR A 141 16.41 6.88 -5.05
CA TYR A 141 15.72 5.84 -5.82
C TYR A 141 15.22 4.74 -4.90
N ILE A 142 14.14 4.09 -5.32
CA ILE A 142 13.60 2.93 -4.62
C ILE A 142 14.54 1.74 -4.86
N ASN A 143 15.09 1.20 -3.78
CA ASN A 143 16.06 0.10 -3.81
C ASN A 143 15.43 -1.27 -3.50
N ARG A 144 14.13 -1.31 -3.15
CA ARG A 144 13.40 -2.54 -2.90
C ARG A 144 11.94 -2.36 -3.33
N ALA A 145 11.52 -3.13 -4.31
CA ALA A 145 10.16 -3.18 -4.85
C ALA A 145 10.01 -4.42 -5.74
N PHE A 146 8.88 -4.59 -6.38
CA PHE A 146 8.67 -5.63 -7.38
C PHE A 146 9.15 -5.13 -8.74
N PHE A 147 10.36 -5.49 -9.13
CA PHE A 147 10.92 -5.18 -10.44
C PHE A 147 11.02 -6.43 -11.29
N THR A 148 10.69 -6.30 -12.57
CA THR A 148 10.91 -7.38 -13.54
C THR A 148 12.40 -7.74 -13.61
N ARG A 149 12.69 -9.06 -13.63
CA ARG A 149 14.04 -9.65 -13.67
C ARG A 149 14.91 -9.39 -12.41
N HIS A 150 14.31 -8.87 -11.35
CA HIS A 150 14.96 -8.61 -10.07
C HIS A 150 14.12 -9.18 -8.92
N PRO A 151 13.86 -10.50 -8.89
CA PRO A 151 13.06 -11.12 -7.83
C PRO A 151 13.71 -11.00 -6.44
N GLU A 152 15.02 -10.76 -6.37
CA GLU A 152 15.78 -10.51 -5.15
C GLU A 152 15.37 -9.22 -4.44
N ASP A 153 14.82 -8.25 -5.16
CA ASP A 153 14.35 -6.98 -4.62
C ASP A 153 12.90 -7.04 -4.11
N ALA A 154 12.16 -8.10 -4.47
CA ALA A 154 10.77 -8.32 -4.09
C ALA A 154 10.66 -9.00 -2.71
N VAL A 155 11.28 -8.41 -1.70
CA VAL A 155 11.31 -8.93 -0.32
C VAL A 155 10.63 -7.90 0.61
N PRO A 156 9.32 -8.04 0.88
CA PRO A 156 8.61 -7.12 1.77
C PRO A 156 9.11 -7.20 3.22
N ASP A 157 9.22 -6.06 3.88
CA ASP A 157 9.30 -6.01 5.34
C ASP A 157 7.93 -6.33 5.92
N VAL A 158 7.90 -7.14 6.99
CA VAL A 158 6.65 -7.59 7.61
C VAL A 158 6.60 -7.17 9.06
N LYS A 159 5.46 -6.66 9.49
CA LYS A 159 5.19 -6.27 10.87
C LYS A 159 3.79 -6.69 11.30
N THR A 160 3.69 -7.30 12.47
CA THR A 160 2.40 -7.52 13.13
C THR A 160 2.15 -6.43 14.18
N VAL A 161 0.94 -5.87 14.16
CA VAL A 161 0.48 -4.83 15.09
C VAL A 161 -0.82 -5.28 15.73
N GLU A 162 -0.92 -5.13 17.06
CA GLU A 162 -2.17 -5.35 17.79
C GLU A 162 -3.04 -4.10 17.71
N LEU A 163 -4.28 -4.28 17.25
CA LEU A 163 -5.25 -3.21 17.07
C LEU A 163 -6.21 -3.13 18.25
N GLN A 164 -6.65 -1.93 18.56
CA GLN A 164 -7.68 -1.63 19.55
C GLN A 164 -8.88 -0.97 18.87
N PRO A 165 -10.07 -0.97 19.49
CA PRO A 165 -11.20 -0.20 18.98
C PRO A 165 -10.82 1.26 18.75
N LEU A 166 -11.27 1.84 17.65
CA LEU A 166 -11.01 3.21 17.19
C LEU A 166 -9.56 3.49 16.76
N ASP A 167 -8.68 2.47 16.71
CA ASP A 167 -7.42 2.62 15.97
C ASP A 167 -7.74 2.89 14.49
N ARG A 168 -6.96 3.78 13.88
CA ARG A 168 -7.08 4.06 12.45
C ARG A 168 -5.82 3.65 11.70
N ILE A 169 -6.04 3.15 10.50
CA ILE A 169 -4.98 2.71 9.60
C ILE A 169 -5.14 3.46 8.28
N LEU A 170 -4.03 3.91 7.73
CA LEU A 170 -3.94 4.50 6.40
C LEU A 170 -2.92 3.71 5.59
N LEU A 171 -3.32 3.19 4.44
CA LEU A 171 -2.42 2.75 3.38
C LEU A 171 -2.47 3.79 2.26
N CYS A 172 -1.33 4.21 1.72
CA CYS A 172 -1.31 5.21 0.65
C CYS A 172 -0.07 5.13 -0.24
N THR A 173 -0.20 5.63 -1.46
CA THR A 173 0.91 5.88 -2.39
C THR A 173 1.56 7.24 -2.12
N ASP A 174 2.69 7.50 -2.75
CA ASP A 174 3.51 8.69 -2.55
C ASP A 174 2.81 9.98 -3.00
N GLY A 175 1.94 9.93 -4.02
CA GLY A 175 1.18 11.09 -4.46
C GLY A 175 0.28 11.68 -3.38
N LEU A 176 -0.15 10.88 -2.40
CA LEU A 176 -0.90 11.39 -1.25
C LEU A 176 0.02 12.12 -0.26
N TYR A 177 1.08 11.47 0.22
CA TYR A 177 1.91 12.05 1.28
C TYR A 177 2.91 13.09 0.76
N ASN A 178 3.14 13.16 -0.55
CA ASN A 178 3.87 14.28 -1.16
C ASN A 178 2.99 15.54 -1.29
N ALA A 179 1.67 15.37 -1.41
CA ALA A 179 0.72 16.49 -1.44
C ALA A 179 0.35 16.99 -0.04
N ILE A 180 0.41 16.12 0.99
CA ILE A 180 -0.04 16.39 2.36
C ILE A 180 1.11 16.13 3.31
N ASP A 181 1.59 17.16 4.01
CA ASP A 181 2.66 16.98 5.00
C ASP A 181 2.24 16.03 6.15
N ASP A 182 3.19 15.31 6.74
CA ASP A 182 2.95 14.30 7.77
C ASP A 182 2.12 14.84 8.95
N THR A 183 2.30 16.10 9.35
CA THR A 183 1.56 16.70 10.46
C THR A 183 0.08 16.87 10.11
N THR A 184 -0.22 17.41 8.94
CA THR A 184 -1.58 17.57 8.43
C THR A 184 -2.24 16.22 8.18
N LEU A 185 -1.49 15.25 7.64
CA LEU A 185 -1.97 13.90 7.37
C LEU A 185 -2.38 13.20 8.68
N LEU A 186 -1.49 13.13 9.66
CA LEU A 186 -1.77 12.46 10.92
C LEU A 186 -2.86 13.19 11.74
N HIS A 187 -2.85 14.52 11.77
CA HIS A 187 -3.89 15.30 12.43
C HIS A 187 -5.28 15.08 11.79
N THR A 188 -5.35 15.04 10.47
CA THR A 188 -6.61 14.76 9.77
C THR A 188 -7.07 13.33 10.04
N LEU A 189 -6.16 12.35 9.98
CA LEU A 189 -6.46 10.95 10.29
C LEU A 189 -7.02 10.78 11.71
N GLN A 190 -6.49 11.51 12.68
CA GLN A 190 -6.94 11.47 14.08
C GLN A 190 -8.26 12.21 14.31
N CYS A 191 -8.35 13.46 13.85
CA CYS A 191 -9.38 14.40 14.31
C CYS A 191 -10.65 14.40 13.45
N ALA A 192 -10.67 13.74 12.30
CA ALA A 192 -11.88 13.61 11.50
C ALA A 192 -12.92 12.76 12.22
N LYS A 193 -14.20 13.08 12.00
CA LYS A 193 -15.33 12.42 12.63
C LYS A 193 -15.39 10.92 12.29
N ASP A 194 -15.14 10.58 11.03
CA ASP A 194 -15.22 9.24 10.46
C ASP A 194 -14.22 9.10 9.29
N VAL A 195 -14.11 7.92 8.73
CA VAL A 195 -13.21 7.64 7.61
C VAL A 195 -13.60 8.39 6.33
N GLU A 196 -14.89 8.63 6.13
CA GLU A 196 -15.43 9.39 5.01
C GLU A 196 -14.91 10.83 5.03
N GLN A 197 -14.95 11.48 6.19
CA GLN A 197 -14.43 12.84 6.34
C GLN A 197 -12.90 12.90 6.17
N VAL A 198 -12.16 11.85 6.57
CA VAL A 198 -10.72 11.76 6.27
C VAL A 198 -10.50 11.77 4.77
N ALA A 199 -11.21 10.89 4.04
CA ALA A 199 -11.09 10.76 2.59
C ALA A 199 -11.45 12.06 1.86
N GLU A 200 -12.54 12.72 2.26
CA GLU A 200 -12.95 14.01 1.68
C GLU A 200 -11.85 15.07 1.82
N LYS A 201 -11.26 15.20 3.02
CA LYS A 201 -10.20 16.18 3.27
C LYS A 201 -8.92 15.86 2.49
N TYR A 202 -8.52 14.58 2.43
CA TYR A 202 -7.34 14.19 1.68
C TYR A 202 -7.52 14.45 0.19
N ARG A 203 -8.66 14.06 -0.39
CA ARG A 203 -8.97 14.34 -1.80
C ARG A 203 -8.92 15.83 -2.11
N ALA A 204 -9.56 16.67 -1.28
CA ALA A 204 -9.58 18.11 -1.50
C ALA A 204 -8.18 18.73 -1.54
N ILE A 205 -7.26 18.26 -0.67
CA ILE A 205 -5.87 18.74 -0.69
C ILE A 205 -5.13 18.19 -1.93
N CYS A 206 -5.31 16.92 -2.25
CA CYS A 206 -4.63 16.29 -3.38
C CYS A 206 -5.12 16.86 -4.74
N GLU A 207 -6.39 17.18 -4.89
CA GLU A 207 -6.94 17.85 -6.08
C GLU A 207 -6.22 19.18 -6.39
N GLU A 208 -5.75 19.88 -5.36
CA GLU A 208 -5.03 21.15 -5.52
C GLU A 208 -3.51 20.98 -5.65
N LYS A 209 -2.93 19.95 -5.02
CA LYS A 209 -1.49 19.89 -4.77
C LYS A 209 -0.79 18.65 -5.31
N ALA A 210 -1.51 17.57 -5.60
CA ALA A 210 -0.86 16.35 -6.04
C ALA A 210 -0.21 16.53 -7.42
N GLY A 211 1.04 16.08 -7.51
CA GLY A 211 1.79 16.03 -8.77
C GLY A 211 1.78 14.64 -9.43
N ASP A 212 1.13 13.67 -8.78
CA ASP A 212 1.09 12.27 -9.19
C ASP A 212 -0.30 11.64 -9.06
N ASN A 213 -0.41 10.35 -9.42
CA ASN A 213 -1.51 9.51 -9.02
C ASN A 213 -1.54 9.45 -7.50
N TYR A 214 -2.72 9.40 -6.89
CA TYR A 214 -2.84 9.32 -5.43
C TYR A 214 -3.93 8.35 -5.02
N THR A 215 -3.53 7.39 -4.21
CA THR A 215 -4.37 6.29 -3.76
C THR A 215 -4.31 6.16 -2.25
N ALA A 216 -5.45 5.91 -1.62
CA ALA A 216 -5.52 5.63 -0.20
C ALA A 216 -6.62 4.64 0.17
N ILE A 217 -6.37 3.88 1.22
CA ILE A 217 -7.35 3.11 1.98
C ILE A 217 -7.27 3.58 3.43
N ILE A 218 -8.39 4.04 3.97
CA ILE A 218 -8.53 4.49 5.36
C ILE A 218 -9.43 3.50 6.09
N ILE A 219 -8.98 2.99 7.23
CA ILE A 219 -9.67 1.96 8.00
C ILE A 219 -9.83 2.45 9.45
N GLU A 220 -11.00 2.20 10.06
CA GLU A 220 -11.27 2.43 11.47
C GLU A 220 -11.75 1.14 12.12
N MET A 221 -11.09 0.75 13.22
CA MET A 221 -11.48 -0.44 13.99
C MET A 221 -12.70 -0.14 14.88
N GLU A 222 -13.64 -1.09 14.92
CA GLU A 222 -14.82 -1.04 15.83
C GLU A 222 -14.57 -1.76 17.15
#